data_3c2aa5071187bdbb7b34481e33e324fc
#
_entry.id   3c2aa5071187bdbb7b34481e33e324fc
#
_cell.length_a   1.000
_cell.length_b   1.000
_cell.length_c   1.000
_cell.angle_alpha   90.00
_cell.angle_beta   90.00
_cell.angle_gamma   90.00
#
_symmetry.space_group_name_H-M   'P 1'
#
loop_
_entity.id
_entity.type
_entity.pdbx_description
1 polymer ?
#
loop_
_entity_poly.entity_id
_entity_poly.type
_entity_poly.pdbx_seq_one_letter_code
_entity_poly.pdbx_strand_id
1 'polypeptide(L)'
;MLEIPLDFIQGCITLRDLRLSYMAMKKVPQSVRHCATLQGLDLSCNRIVDLEDAALDHLSGLTTLKVQNNRMERLPWYFPRLRSLKFLNISNNKFKTFPDVVTQMEGLVDLDLSFNMISELPDGLGQLRSLEKLVMVGNRVSRVPENCSHLSNLRILDCRRNNMVDLTAICLLPRLETLHADHNSVHTLELSLGPSVTEVDASHNDITQLTLVPGPIGQPYALCALDVSYAKLSTLDNFALSNLTSLRYLRLDHNRIRYIPDSIGDLHSLISLSCSNNQLLTLPENLGRLQKLEMLDAHNNSVEDIPATIWNCASLTHINFTSNLIHTWHEPPAGTSDSLPSLRSGSIVSIRKASTAGSVLNDLSSPPCPPLAYSLERLFLGENKFGDENLSLLGLFTELHVLNLSFNEIQELPPPFFRNLTKLEELYLSGNSLSTIPTEDLHRLTRLQVLFLNGNKLQTLPQELGKIQSLAALDVGSNVLRYNINNWEFDWNW
;
A
#
# COMPACT_ATOMS: atom_id res chain seq x y z
N MET A 1 29.66 39.85 3.12
CA MET A 1 29.60 39.02 1.94
C MET A 1 30.58 37.87 2.17
N LEU A 2 30.17 36.60 1.96
CA LEU A 2 31.11 35.49 2.10
C LEU A 2 32.10 35.59 0.91
N GLU A 3 33.36 35.70 1.19
CA GLU A 3 34.43 35.65 0.16
C GLU A 3 35.30 34.43 0.42
N ILE A 4 35.49 33.62 -0.59
CA ILE A 4 36.48 32.54 -0.56
C ILE A 4 37.74 33.10 -1.24
N PRO A 5 38.87 33.13 -0.53
CA PRO A 5 40.10 33.68 -1.14
C PRO A 5 40.46 32.97 -2.45
N LEU A 6 40.82 33.74 -3.45
CA LEU A 6 41.18 33.20 -4.77
C LEU A 6 42.37 32.22 -4.68
N ASP A 7 43.38 32.58 -3.90
CA ASP A 7 44.58 31.75 -3.70
C ASP A 7 44.23 30.38 -3.06
N PHE A 8 43.21 30.34 -2.20
CA PHE A 8 42.70 29.08 -1.64
C PHE A 8 42.15 28.20 -2.77
N ILE A 9 41.22 28.73 -3.58
CA ILE A 9 40.62 28.00 -4.69
C ILE A 9 41.65 27.53 -5.70
N GLN A 10 42.59 28.39 -6.06
CA GLN A 10 43.67 28.07 -7.04
C GLN A 10 44.63 27.04 -6.46
N GLY A 11 44.85 27.02 -5.16
CA GLY A 11 45.67 26.01 -4.49
C GLY A 11 44.98 24.62 -4.40
N CYS A 12 43.68 24.56 -4.54
CA CYS A 12 42.92 23.32 -4.43
C CYS A 12 42.80 22.57 -5.77
N ILE A 13 43.93 22.13 -6.32
CA ILE A 13 44.03 21.52 -7.67
C ILE A 13 43.31 20.15 -7.80
N THR A 14 42.87 19.54 -6.70
CA THR A 14 42.16 18.23 -6.68
C THR A 14 40.73 18.33 -6.18
N LEU A 15 40.25 19.53 -5.91
CA LEU A 15 38.89 19.75 -5.36
C LEU A 15 37.83 19.39 -6.40
N ARG A 16 36.99 18.39 -6.09
CA ARG A 16 35.90 17.93 -6.97
C ARG A 16 34.54 18.35 -6.51
N ASP A 17 34.32 18.39 -5.19
CA ASP A 17 33.02 18.70 -4.57
C ASP A 17 33.17 19.88 -3.59
N LEU A 18 32.38 20.92 -3.83
CA LEU A 18 32.30 22.10 -2.98
C LEU A 18 30.87 22.28 -2.47
N ARG A 19 30.70 22.32 -1.15
CA ARG A 19 29.41 22.56 -0.50
C ARG A 19 29.42 23.90 0.21
N LEU A 20 28.52 24.77 -0.18
CA LEU A 20 28.31 26.11 0.40
C LEU A 20 26.84 26.26 0.84
N SER A 21 26.24 25.18 1.29
CA SER A 21 24.85 25.17 1.78
C SER A 21 24.71 25.83 3.14
N TYR A 22 23.50 26.34 3.46
CA TYR A 22 23.16 26.98 4.75
C TYR A 22 24.03 28.20 5.15
N MET A 23 24.54 28.94 4.19
CA MET A 23 25.44 30.09 4.43
C MET A 23 24.72 31.44 4.38
N ALA A 24 23.39 31.45 4.22
CA ALA A 24 22.59 32.65 4.02
C ALA A 24 23.08 33.57 2.88
N MET A 25 23.82 33.03 1.90
CA MET A 25 24.40 33.76 0.79
C MET A 25 23.32 34.33 -0.14
N LYS A 26 23.52 35.58 -0.56
CA LYS A 26 22.69 36.23 -1.59
C LYS A 26 23.29 36.07 -3.00
N LYS A 27 24.60 35.91 -3.08
CA LYS A 27 25.39 35.71 -4.33
C LYS A 27 26.45 34.64 -4.11
N VAL A 28 26.84 33.98 -5.16
CA VAL A 28 27.96 33.03 -5.14
C VAL A 28 29.28 33.80 -5.18
N PRO A 29 30.27 33.39 -4.38
CA PRO A 29 31.63 33.98 -4.48
C PRO A 29 32.22 33.83 -5.89
N GLN A 30 32.71 34.92 -6.45
CA GLN A 30 33.25 34.90 -7.81
C GLN A 30 34.50 34.02 -7.98
N SER A 31 35.23 33.78 -6.91
CA SER A 31 36.37 32.88 -6.89
C SER A 31 36.03 31.43 -7.27
N VAL A 32 34.79 30.98 -7.04
CA VAL A 32 34.31 29.60 -7.35
C VAL A 32 34.51 29.25 -8.82
N ARG A 33 34.35 30.22 -9.76
CA ARG A 33 34.52 30.01 -11.20
C ARG A 33 35.92 29.57 -11.60
N HIS A 34 36.93 29.79 -10.75
CA HIS A 34 38.32 29.43 -11.00
C HIS A 34 38.66 28.00 -10.54
N CYS A 35 37.75 27.27 -9.95
CA CYS A 35 37.94 25.88 -9.53
C CYS A 35 37.70 24.91 -10.69
N ALA A 36 38.66 24.84 -11.64
CA ALA A 36 38.50 24.09 -12.89
C ALA A 36 38.26 22.58 -12.72
N THR A 37 38.61 22.01 -11.56
CA THR A 37 38.46 20.57 -11.26
C THR A 37 37.11 20.20 -10.68
N LEU A 38 36.22 21.19 -10.43
CA LEU A 38 34.98 21.00 -9.74
C LEU A 38 33.99 20.18 -10.57
N GLN A 39 33.47 19.13 -9.96
CA GLN A 39 32.43 18.23 -10.51
C GLN A 39 31.11 18.39 -9.84
N GLY A 40 31.10 18.67 -8.52
CA GLY A 40 29.87 18.88 -7.72
C GLY A 40 29.89 20.25 -7.04
N LEU A 41 28.80 21.00 -7.19
CA LEU A 41 28.59 22.28 -6.49
C LEU A 41 27.23 22.28 -5.80
N ASP A 42 27.25 22.42 -4.47
CA ASP A 42 26.06 22.51 -3.65
C ASP A 42 25.92 23.91 -3.04
N LEU A 43 24.95 24.67 -3.55
CA LEU A 43 24.57 26.01 -3.12
C LEU A 43 23.21 26.03 -2.43
N SER A 44 22.70 24.89 -2.03
CA SER A 44 21.36 24.74 -1.47
C SER A 44 21.15 25.50 -0.16
N CYS A 45 19.90 25.79 0.19
CA CYS A 45 19.52 26.39 1.45
C CYS A 45 20.20 27.73 1.74
N ASN A 46 20.21 28.59 0.72
CA ASN A 46 20.76 29.95 0.79
C ASN A 46 19.67 30.99 0.48
N ARG A 47 20.05 32.21 0.12
CA ARG A 47 19.16 33.32 -0.27
C ARG A 47 19.51 33.83 -1.67
N ILE A 48 20.04 32.95 -2.53
CA ILE A 48 20.52 33.29 -3.88
C ILE A 48 19.33 33.67 -4.75
N VAL A 49 19.44 34.78 -5.45
CA VAL A 49 18.39 35.31 -6.35
C VAL A 49 18.71 34.97 -7.81
N ASP A 50 19.99 35.06 -8.17
CA ASP A 50 20.48 34.71 -9.50
C ASP A 50 21.92 34.18 -9.47
N LEU A 51 22.35 33.62 -10.58
CA LEU A 51 23.70 33.06 -10.77
C LEU A 51 24.46 33.77 -11.91
N GLU A 52 23.99 34.91 -12.43
CA GLU A 52 24.58 35.60 -13.55
C GLU A 52 26.05 35.94 -13.30
N ASP A 53 26.34 36.54 -12.13
CA ASP A 53 27.72 36.95 -11.79
C ASP A 53 28.64 35.77 -11.43
N ALA A 54 28.06 34.58 -11.18
CA ALA A 54 28.82 33.39 -10.78
C ALA A 54 29.66 32.82 -11.91
N ALA A 55 29.25 33.05 -13.17
CA ALA A 55 29.94 32.60 -14.41
C ALA A 55 30.36 31.10 -14.33
N LEU A 56 29.41 30.23 -13.96
CA LEU A 56 29.64 28.80 -13.73
C LEU A 56 30.02 28.05 -15.01
N ASP A 57 29.84 28.65 -16.19
CA ASP A 57 30.25 28.10 -17.49
C ASP A 57 31.78 27.92 -17.63
N HIS A 58 32.55 28.53 -16.73
CA HIS A 58 34.00 28.24 -16.62
C HIS A 58 34.29 26.87 -15.97
N LEU A 59 33.30 26.25 -15.30
CA LEU A 59 33.44 24.96 -14.65
C LEU A 59 33.10 23.83 -15.66
N SER A 60 33.98 23.61 -16.64
CA SER A 60 33.70 22.66 -17.73
C SER A 60 33.50 21.21 -17.29
N GLY A 61 34.00 20.84 -16.10
CA GLY A 61 33.85 19.51 -15.49
C GLY A 61 32.62 19.35 -14.60
N LEU A 62 31.80 20.40 -14.44
CA LEU A 62 30.67 20.37 -13.50
C LEU A 62 29.60 19.38 -13.99
N THR A 63 29.36 18.34 -13.18
CA THR A 63 28.36 17.30 -13.45
C THR A 63 27.12 17.43 -12.59
N THR A 64 27.25 18.00 -11.39
CA THR A 64 26.17 18.12 -10.41
C THR A 64 26.06 19.55 -9.89
N LEU A 65 24.88 20.15 -10.02
CA LEU A 65 24.56 21.47 -9.46
C LEU A 65 23.30 21.41 -8.63
N LYS A 66 23.44 21.77 -7.36
CA LYS A 66 22.34 21.84 -6.39
C LYS A 66 22.13 23.28 -5.95
N VAL A 67 20.97 23.85 -6.30
CA VAL A 67 20.57 25.22 -5.92
C VAL A 67 19.17 25.25 -5.30
N GLN A 68 18.70 24.11 -4.79
CA GLN A 68 17.38 24.03 -4.15
C GLN A 68 17.32 24.89 -2.87
N ASN A 69 16.10 25.24 -2.49
CA ASN A 69 15.85 26.08 -1.31
C ASN A 69 16.55 27.46 -1.38
N ASN A 70 16.32 28.18 -2.47
CA ASN A 70 16.82 29.51 -2.71
C ASN A 70 15.69 30.48 -3.12
N ARG A 71 15.98 31.60 -3.76
CA ARG A 71 15.01 32.62 -4.19
C ARG A 71 15.09 32.91 -5.69
N MET A 72 15.54 31.95 -6.49
CA MET A 72 15.76 32.11 -7.91
C MET A 72 14.44 32.12 -8.69
N GLU A 73 14.36 32.99 -9.68
CA GLU A 73 13.24 33.13 -10.61
C GLU A 73 13.61 32.73 -12.04
N ARG A 74 14.90 32.72 -12.35
CA ARG A 74 15.46 32.39 -13.66
C ARG A 74 16.83 31.72 -13.53
N LEU A 75 17.26 31.05 -14.61
CA LEU A 75 18.61 30.55 -14.80
C LEU A 75 19.38 31.43 -15.77
N PRO A 76 20.72 31.57 -15.64
CA PRO A 76 21.54 32.34 -16.54
C PRO A 76 21.52 31.81 -17.97
N TRP A 77 21.63 32.71 -18.93
CA TRP A 77 21.66 32.39 -20.35
C TRP A 77 22.83 31.46 -20.76
N TYR A 78 23.90 31.40 -20.00
CA TYR A 78 25.07 30.57 -20.28
C TYR A 78 24.93 29.10 -19.86
N PHE A 79 23.83 28.71 -19.18
CA PHE A 79 23.60 27.32 -18.69
C PHE A 79 23.81 26.25 -19.76
N PRO A 80 23.40 26.43 -21.03
CA PRO A 80 23.66 25.46 -22.09
C PRO A 80 25.13 25.17 -22.36
N ARG A 81 26.06 26.03 -21.87
CA ARG A 81 27.51 25.82 -21.97
C ARG A 81 28.02 24.81 -20.93
N LEU A 82 27.24 24.50 -19.89
CA LEU A 82 27.54 23.47 -18.90
C LEU A 82 27.35 22.07 -19.50
N ARG A 83 28.15 21.73 -20.51
CA ARG A 83 27.97 20.50 -21.32
C ARG A 83 28.14 19.20 -20.54
N SER A 84 28.87 19.24 -19.43
CA SER A 84 29.10 18.09 -18.56
C SER A 84 27.98 17.88 -17.52
N LEU A 85 27.07 18.85 -17.37
CA LEU A 85 26.04 18.80 -16.33
C LEU A 85 25.04 17.67 -16.60
N LYS A 86 24.92 16.77 -15.59
CA LYS A 86 24.03 15.60 -15.58
C LYS A 86 22.88 15.75 -14.59
N PHE A 87 23.13 16.38 -13.44
CA PHE A 87 22.21 16.51 -12.33
C PHE A 87 21.98 17.98 -11.98
N LEU A 88 20.75 18.45 -12.17
CA LEU A 88 20.34 19.81 -11.84
C LEU A 88 19.15 19.77 -10.89
N ASN A 89 19.33 20.32 -9.69
CA ASN A 89 18.25 20.51 -8.73
C ASN A 89 18.01 22.00 -8.48
N ILE A 90 16.86 22.50 -8.94
CA ILE A 90 16.38 23.88 -8.74
C ILE A 90 15.07 23.90 -7.93
N SER A 91 14.79 22.84 -7.20
CA SER A 91 13.56 22.73 -6.41
C SER A 91 13.45 23.77 -5.31
N ASN A 92 12.25 24.04 -4.87
CA ASN A 92 11.94 25.02 -3.83
C ASN A 92 12.61 26.38 -4.07
N ASN A 93 12.27 26.95 -5.21
CA ASN A 93 12.67 28.30 -5.66
C ASN A 93 11.41 29.11 -6.05
N LYS A 94 11.54 30.11 -6.89
CA LYS A 94 10.43 31.01 -7.31
C LYS A 94 10.19 31.02 -8.82
N PHE A 95 10.54 29.94 -9.51
CA PHE A 95 10.29 29.83 -10.95
C PHE A 95 8.81 29.81 -11.24
N LYS A 96 8.33 30.75 -12.07
CA LYS A 96 6.96 30.82 -12.56
C LYS A 96 6.76 30.12 -13.89
N THR A 97 7.83 30.05 -14.66
CA THR A 97 7.91 29.39 -15.98
C THR A 97 9.04 28.38 -15.95
N PHE A 98 8.96 27.38 -16.80
CA PHE A 98 10.07 26.48 -17.04
C PHE A 98 11.25 27.28 -17.61
N PRO A 99 12.48 27.13 -17.10
CA PRO A 99 13.61 27.88 -17.62
C PRO A 99 14.05 27.36 -19.00
N ASP A 100 13.75 28.13 -20.07
CA ASP A 100 13.98 27.72 -21.47
C ASP A 100 15.42 27.27 -21.76
N VAL A 101 16.40 27.85 -21.08
CA VAL A 101 17.80 27.48 -21.24
C VAL A 101 18.08 26.01 -20.95
N VAL A 102 17.28 25.39 -20.11
CA VAL A 102 17.39 23.97 -19.76
C VAL A 102 17.07 23.08 -20.97
N THR A 103 16.15 23.48 -21.84
CA THR A 103 15.80 22.69 -23.05
C THR A 103 16.97 22.45 -24.00
N GLN A 104 18.01 23.27 -23.90
CA GLN A 104 19.23 23.17 -24.70
C GLN A 104 20.31 22.32 -24.04
N MET A 105 20.05 21.81 -22.83
CA MET A 105 21.04 21.01 -22.07
C MET A 105 20.85 19.52 -22.37
N GLU A 106 21.16 19.10 -23.60
CA GLU A 106 20.91 17.75 -24.13
C GLU A 106 21.57 16.63 -23.31
N GLY A 107 22.62 16.94 -22.56
CA GLY A 107 23.35 15.99 -21.70
C GLY A 107 22.71 15.77 -20.32
N LEU A 108 21.65 16.47 -19.96
CA LEU A 108 21.01 16.39 -18.65
C LEU A 108 20.31 15.04 -18.45
N VAL A 109 20.54 14.42 -17.29
CA VAL A 109 20.03 13.09 -16.94
C VAL A 109 18.96 13.16 -15.85
N ASP A 110 19.17 13.98 -14.81
CA ASP A 110 18.25 14.15 -13.69
C ASP A 110 17.94 15.64 -13.49
N LEU A 111 16.66 15.98 -13.53
CA LEU A 111 16.15 17.34 -13.36
C LEU A 111 15.07 17.38 -12.29
N ASP A 112 15.31 18.15 -11.23
CA ASP A 112 14.34 18.41 -10.18
C ASP A 112 13.90 19.88 -10.17
N LEU A 113 12.61 20.10 -10.49
CA LEU A 113 11.94 21.39 -10.55
C LEU A 113 10.90 21.57 -9.43
N SER A 114 10.85 20.67 -8.46
CA SER A 114 9.78 20.56 -7.47
C SER A 114 9.60 21.85 -6.67
N PHE A 115 8.39 22.04 -6.16
CA PHE A 115 8.04 23.16 -5.26
C PHE A 115 8.43 24.53 -5.82
N ASN A 116 8.04 24.75 -7.07
CA ASN A 116 8.07 26.04 -7.74
C ASN A 116 6.63 26.49 -8.09
N MET A 117 6.47 27.43 -9.01
CA MET A 117 5.17 27.92 -9.45
C MET A 117 4.99 27.74 -10.96
N ILE A 118 5.66 26.74 -11.54
CA ILE A 118 5.67 26.48 -12.99
C ILE A 118 4.27 26.02 -13.41
N SER A 119 3.68 26.70 -14.38
CA SER A 119 2.32 26.42 -14.89
C SER A 119 2.32 25.70 -16.23
N GLU A 120 3.40 25.83 -17.00
CA GLU A 120 3.50 25.29 -18.36
C GLU A 120 4.89 24.67 -18.59
N LEU A 121 4.92 23.60 -19.38
CA LEU A 121 6.14 22.98 -19.87
C LEU A 121 6.34 23.38 -21.34
N PRO A 122 7.55 23.75 -21.76
CA PRO A 122 7.81 24.13 -23.15
C PRO A 122 7.89 22.92 -24.07
N ASP A 123 7.54 23.11 -25.34
CA ASP A 123 7.71 22.07 -26.38
C ASP A 123 9.17 21.58 -26.50
N GLY A 124 10.12 22.47 -26.23
CA GLY A 124 11.55 22.16 -26.21
C GLY A 124 11.98 21.12 -25.19
N LEU A 125 11.13 20.79 -24.20
CA LEU A 125 11.43 19.75 -23.21
C LEU A 125 11.75 18.39 -23.88
N GLY A 126 11.08 18.07 -24.99
CA GLY A 126 11.34 16.84 -25.76
C GLY A 126 12.75 16.75 -26.37
N GLN A 127 13.54 17.82 -26.35
CA GLN A 127 14.94 17.83 -26.82
C GLN A 127 15.90 17.19 -25.80
N LEU A 128 15.48 17.05 -24.53
CA LEU A 128 16.29 16.46 -23.47
C LEU A 128 16.34 14.93 -23.59
N ARG A 129 16.90 14.42 -24.67
CA ARG A 129 16.91 12.99 -25.00
C ARG A 129 17.69 12.13 -24.01
N SER A 130 18.61 12.72 -23.25
CA SER A 130 19.38 12.01 -22.21
C SER A 130 18.67 11.97 -20.87
N LEU A 131 17.53 12.64 -20.73
CA LEU A 131 16.81 12.74 -19.46
C LEU A 131 16.23 11.39 -19.07
N GLU A 132 16.64 10.89 -17.90
CA GLU A 132 16.15 9.65 -17.32
C GLU A 132 15.18 9.90 -16.16
N LYS A 133 15.33 11.02 -15.45
CA LYS A 133 14.48 11.37 -14.32
C LYS A 133 14.04 12.83 -14.37
N LEU A 134 12.73 13.05 -14.30
CA LEU A 134 12.12 14.36 -14.20
C LEU A 134 11.24 14.41 -12.95
N VAL A 135 11.55 15.33 -12.04
CA VAL A 135 10.78 15.56 -10.81
C VAL A 135 10.25 16.99 -10.83
N MET A 136 8.92 17.13 -10.73
CA MET A 136 8.25 18.44 -10.75
C MET A 136 7.09 18.52 -9.76
N VAL A 137 7.29 17.90 -8.59
CA VAL A 137 6.29 17.86 -7.51
C VAL A 137 5.89 19.26 -7.06
N GLY A 138 4.61 19.48 -6.77
CA GLY A 138 4.16 20.73 -6.14
C GLY A 138 4.33 21.96 -7.02
N ASN A 139 4.01 21.84 -8.29
CA ASN A 139 3.93 22.94 -9.25
C ASN A 139 2.45 23.20 -9.66
N ARG A 140 2.23 23.86 -10.78
CA ARG A 140 0.89 24.21 -11.31
C ARG A 140 0.71 23.73 -12.75
N VAL A 141 1.49 22.75 -13.18
CA VAL A 141 1.49 22.21 -14.54
C VAL A 141 0.15 21.52 -14.81
N SER A 142 -0.51 21.88 -15.91
CA SER A 142 -1.82 21.34 -16.29
C SER A 142 -1.75 20.36 -17.47
N ARG A 143 -0.72 20.46 -18.30
CA ARG A 143 -0.55 19.65 -19.51
C ARG A 143 0.91 19.32 -19.76
N VAL A 144 1.14 18.17 -20.39
CA VAL A 144 2.44 17.80 -20.95
C VAL A 144 2.38 18.04 -22.46
N PRO A 145 3.36 18.77 -23.03
CA PRO A 145 3.44 18.96 -24.48
C PRO A 145 3.55 17.62 -25.22
N GLU A 146 2.97 17.54 -26.44
CA GLU A 146 3.05 16.33 -27.26
C GLU A 146 4.51 15.93 -27.59
N ASN A 147 5.37 16.92 -27.74
CA ASN A 147 6.80 16.71 -28.01
C ASN A 147 7.55 16.00 -26.86
N CYS A 148 6.96 15.87 -25.67
CA CYS A 148 7.51 15.06 -24.59
C CYS A 148 7.55 13.58 -24.96
N SER A 149 6.81 13.13 -25.96
CA SER A 149 6.94 11.78 -26.55
C SER A 149 8.35 11.46 -27.06
N HIS A 150 9.18 12.49 -27.28
CA HIS A 150 10.58 12.34 -27.68
C HIS A 150 11.55 12.09 -26.53
N LEU A 151 11.10 12.13 -25.26
CA LEU A 151 11.89 11.79 -24.08
C LEU A 151 12.16 10.27 -24.00
N SER A 152 12.89 9.77 -24.98
CA SER A 152 13.07 8.32 -25.22
C SER A 152 13.80 7.58 -24.12
N ASN A 153 14.51 8.26 -23.24
CA ASN A 153 15.25 7.68 -22.13
C ASN A 153 14.60 7.91 -20.76
N LEU A 154 13.48 8.63 -20.70
CA LEU A 154 12.83 8.92 -19.42
C LEU A 154 12.33 7.63 -18.76
N ARG A 155 12.80 7.37 -17.54
CA ARG A 155 12.47 6.21 -16.72
C ARG A 155 11.57 6.56 -15.55
N ILE A 156 11.79 7.72 -14.93
CA ILE A 156 11.04 8.17 -13.76
C ILE A 156 10.44 9.54 -14.04
N LEU A 157 9.13 9.63 -13.93
CA LEU A 157 8.42 10.90 -13.90
C LEU A 157 7.67 11.04 -12.58
N ASP A 158 7.98 12.11 -11.85
CA ASP A 158 7.26 12.49 -10.65
C ASP A 158 6.60 13.86 -10.86
N CYS A 159 5.30 13.84 -11.13
CA CYS A 159 4.48 15.04 -11.35
C CYS A 159 3.39 15.20 -10.30
N ARG A 160 3.58 14.65 -9.11
CA ARG A 160 2.65 14.75 -7.99
C ARG A 160 2.32 16.20 -7.63
N ARG A 161 1.10 16.42 -7.12
CA ARG A 161 0.65 17.74 -6.63
C ARG A 161 0.82 18.82 -7.68
N ASN A 162 0.19 18.59 -8.82
CA ASN A 162 0.08 19.54 -9.93
C ASN A 162 -1.40 19.70 -10.32
N ASN A 163 -1.67 20.24 -11.48
CA ASN A 163 -3.03 20.43 -12.04
C ASN A 163 -3.21 19.61 -13.33
N MET A 164 -2.51 18.49 -13.46
CA MET A 164 -2.52 17.65 -14.66
C MET A 164 -3.92 17.11 -14.93
N VAL A 165 -4.39 17.27 -16.16
CA VAL A 165 -5.73 16.79 -16.59
C VAL A 165 -5.63 15.55 -17.48
N ASP A 166 -4.49 15.33 -18.13
CA ASP A 166 -4.22 14.24 -19.05
C ASP A 166 -2.77 13.76 -18.92
N LEU A 167 -2.58 12.45 -18.97
CA LEU A 167 -1.29 11.76 -18.86
C LEU A 167 -0.99 10.88 -20.09
N THR A 168 -1.84 10.91 -21.12
CA THR A 168 -1.73 9.99 -22.26
C THR A 168 -0.38 10.07 -22.96
N ALA A 169 0.14 11.27 -23.20
CA ALA A 169 1.45 11.46 -23.85
C ALA A 169 2.60 10.85 -23.05
N ILE A 170 2.49 10.80 -21.72
CA ILE A 170 3.51 10.24 -20.82
C ILE A 170 3.42 8.71 -20.80
N CYS A 171 2.21 8.18 -20.76
CA CYS A 171 1.99 6.74 -20.72
C CYS A 171 2.50 6.00 -21.98
N LEU A 172 2.83 6.75 -23.04
CA LEU A 172 3.39 6.24 -24.29
C LEU A 172 4.92 6.20 -24.32
N LEU A 173 5.60 6.71 -23.30
CA LEU A 173 7.07 6.79 -23.26
C LEU A 173 7.71 5.39 -23.24
N PRO A 174 8.67 5.10 -24.13
CA PRO A 174 9.11 3.72 -24.39
C PRO A 174 9.94 3.10 -23.26
N ARG A 175 10.53 3.90 -22.38
CA ARG A 175 11.37 3.45 -21.27
C ARG A 175 10.86 3.87 -19.90
N LEU A 176 9.66 4.44 -19.83
CA LEU A 176 9.09 4.84 -18.55
C LEU A 176 8.89 3.59 -17.66
N GLU A 177 9.43 3.65 -16.46
CA GLU A 177 9.35 2.58 -15.45
C GLU A 177 8.42 2.98 -14.31
N THR A 178 8.53 4.22 -13.84
CA THR A 178 7.79 4.72 -12.67
C THR A 178 7.10 6.03 -13.01
N LEU A 179 5.80 6.07 -12.75
CA LEU A 179 4.96 7.27 -12.88
C LEU A 179 4.30 7.58 -11.54
N HIS A 180 4.69 8.69 -10.92
CA HIS A 180 4.00 9.28 -9.78
C HIS A 180 3.20 10.50 -10.22
N ALA A 181 1.89 10.37 -10.24
CA ALA A 181 0.94 11.39 -10.71
C ALA A 181 -0.18 11.66 -9.71
N ASP A 182 0.01 11.28 -8.45
CA ASP A 182 -1.00 11.50 -7.42
C ASP A 182 -1.25 13.00 -7.13
N HIS A 183 -2.43 13.32 -6.60
CA HIS A 183 -2.85 14.68 -6.32
C HIS A 183 -2.79 15.58 -7.57
N ASN A 184 -3.52 15.18 -8.59
CA ASN A 184 -3.74 15.93 -9.83
C ASN A 184 -5.26 16.01 -10.13
N SER A 185 -5.63 16.38 -11.34
CA SER A 185 -7.01 16.52 -11.81
C SER A 185 -7.31 15.62 -13.02
N VAL A 186 -6.68 14.46 -13.09
CA VAL A 186 -6.85 13.51 -14.19
C VAL A 186 -8.25 12.90 -14.13
N HIS A 187 -8.99 12.91 -15.25
CA HIS A 187 -10.34 12.36 -15.32
C HIS A 187 -10.40 11.01 -16.03
N THR A 188 -9.54 10.81 -17.00
CA THR A 188 -9.43 9.55 -17.73
C THR A 188 -7.97 9.10 -17.70
N LEU A 189 -7.75 7.86 -17.31
CA LEU A 189 -6.43 7.26 -17.32
C LEU A 189 -6.40 6.13 -18.36
N GLU A 190 -5.76 6.41 -19.48
CA GLU A 190 -5.47 5.42 -20.51
C GLU A 190 -4.04 4.92 -20.31
N LEU A 191 -3.91 3.74 -19.75
CA LEU A 191 -2.61 3.11 -19.58
C LEU A 191 -2.23 2.39 -20.89
N SER A 192 -1.53 3.11 -21.75
CA SER A 192 -0.76 2.49 -22.82
C SER A 192 0.58 2.09 -22.24
N LEU A 193 0.57 0.96 -21.53
CA LEU A 193 1.73 0.51 -20.83
C LEU A 193 2.77 0.02 -21.83
N GLY A 194 3.83 0.80 -21.99
CA GLY A 194 5.05 0.31 -22.61
C GLY A 194 5.57 -0.93 -21.82
N PRO A 195 6.46 -1.72 -22.40
CA PRO A 195 6.97 -2.94 -21.76
C PRO A 195 7.75 -2.67 -20.47
N SER A 196 8.04 -1.43 -20.17
CA SER A 196 8.92 -1.02 -19.05
C SER A 196 8.18 -0.50 -17.84
N VAL A 197 6.91 -0.09 -17.94
CA VAL A 197 6.19 0.52 -16.81
C VAL A 197 5.91 -0.52 -15.74
N THR A 198 6.54 -0.35 -14.57
CA THR A 198 6.39 -1.26 -13.43
C THR A 198 5.53 -0.70 -12.31
N GLU A 199 5.49 0.63 -12.17
CA GLU A 199 4.79 1.30 -11.08
C GLU A 199 4.05 2.54 -11.56
N VAL A 200 2.75 2.62 -11.23
CA VAL A 200 1.89 3.77 -11.50
C VAL A 200 1.14 4.13 -10.22
N ASP A 201 1.37 5.33 -9.72
CA ASP A 201 0.55 5.95 -8.70
C ASP A 201 -0.21 7.14 -9.32
N ALA A 202 -1.51 6.97 -9.47
CA ALA A 202 -2.45 7.98 -9.94
C ALA A 202 -3.56 8.23 -8.90
N SER A 203 -3.27 7.99 -7.63
CA SER A 203 -4.20 8.23 -6.53
C SER A 203 -4.54 9.71 -6.37
N HIS A 204 -5.60 10.02 -5.64
CA HIS A 204 -6.05 11.41 -5.43
C HIS A 204 -6.20 12.21 -6.73
N ASN A 205 -6.93 11.62 -7.67
CA ASN A 205 -7.32 12.23 -8.94
C ASN A 205 -8.85 12.14 -9.10
N ASP A 206 -9.37 12.72 -10.17
CA ASP A 206 -10.81 12.66 -10.50
C ASP A 206 -11.14 11.54 -11.50
N ILE A 207 -10.38 10.45 -11.51
CA ILE A 207 -10.48 9.39 -12.51
C ILE A 207 -11.84 8.71 -12.43
N THR A 208 -12.59 8.79 -13.51
CA THR A 208 -13.88 8.11 -13.69
C THR A 208 -13.78 6.89 -14.61
N GLN A 209 -12.78 6.88 -15.47
CA GLN A 209 -12.54 5.82 -16.46
C GLN A 209 -11.07 5.39 -16.41
N LEU A 210 -10.89 4.09 -16.31
CA LEU A 210 -9.60 3.43 -16.37
C LEU A 210 -9.63 2.45 -17.54
N THR A 211 -8.75 2.64 -18.51
CA THR A 211 -8.63 1.77 -19.68
C THR A 211 -7.21 1.30 -19.88
N LEU A 212 -7.06 0.08 -20.37
CA LEU A 212 -5.78 -0.47 -20.75
C LEU A 212 -5.73 -0.54 -22.29
N VAL A 213 -4.85 0.25 -22.89
CA VAL A 213 -4.63 0.21 -24.34
C VAL A 213 -3.74 -0.98 -24.65
N PRO A 214 -4.12 -1.86 -25.58
CA PRO A 214 -3.29 -3.00 -25.96
C PRO A 214 -1.90 -2.56 -26.40
N GLY A 215 -0.87 -3.11 -25.76
CA GLY A 215 0.51 -2.94 -26.20
C GLY A 215 0.81 -3.72 -27.49
N PRO A 216 2.06 -3.67 -27.97
CA PRO A 216 2.48 -4.47 -29.13
C PRO A 216 2.16 -5.96 -28.93
N ILE A 217 1.63 -6.59 -29.95
CA ILE A 217 1.21 -8.01 -29.90
C ILE A 217 2.37 -8.87 -29.39
N GLY A 218 2.11 -9.62 -28.32
CA GLY A 218 3.05 -10.61 -27.76
C GLY A 218 4.01 -10.10 -26.68
N GLN A 219 3.91 -8.85 -26.26
CA GLN A 219 4.69 -8.35 -25.10
C GLN A 219 3.82 -8.31 -23.84
N PRO A 220 4.22 -9.00 -22.75
CA PRO A 220 3.51 -8.91 -21.48
C PRO A 220 3.71 -7.52 -20.87
N TYR A 221 2.70 -7.04 -20.16
CA TYR A 221 2.82 -5.82 -19.36
C TYR A 221 3.71 -6.09 -18.14
N ALA A 222 4.62 -5.15 -17.87
CA ALA A 222 5.54 -5.24 -16.74
C ALA A 222 4.96 -4.65 -15.44
N LEU A 223 3.75 -4.10 -15.45
CA LEU A 223 3.15 -3.42 -14.33
C LEU A 223 3.06 -4.32 -13.10
N CYS A 224 3.76 -3.91 -12.03
CA CYS A 224 3.82 -4.60 -10.75
C CYS A 224 2.96 -3.92 -9.67
N ALA A 225 2.84 -2.59 -9.72
CA ALA A 225 2.08 -1.81 -8.75
C ALA A 225 1.20 -0.76 -9.45
N LEU A 226 -0.08 -0.75 -9.08
CA LEU A 226 -1.06 0.24 -9.52
C LEU A 226 -1.83 0.77 -8.32
N ASP A 227 -1.77 2.09 -8.11
CA ASP A 227 -2.59 2.80 -7.13
C ASP A 227 -3.48 3.81 -7.85
N VAL A 228 -4.79 3.61 -7.75
CA VAL A 228 -5.84 4.52 -8.24
C VAL A 228 -6.84 4.80 -7.11
N SER A 229 -6.35 4.84 -5.89
CA SER A 229 -7.15 5.18 -4.71
C SER A 229 -7.58 6.64 -4.73
N TYR A 230 -8.63 6.97 -3.97
CA TYR A 230 -9.16 8.34 -3.89
C TYR A 230 -9.49 8.93 -5.27
N ALA A 231 -10.13 8.15 -6.11
CA ALA A 231 -10.64 8.57 -7.42
C ALA A 231 -12.18 8.52 -7.44
N LYS A 232 -12.78 8.47 -8.61
CA LYS A 232 -14.24 8.41 -8.80
C LYS A 232 -14.65 7.19 -9.63
N LEU A 233 -13.84 6.14 -9.61
CA LEU A 233 -14.09 4.90 -10.34
C LEU A 233 -15.37 4.22 -9.85
N SER A 234 -16.25 3.85 -10.77
CA SER A 234 -17.48 3.11 -10.47
C SER A 234 -17.41 1.65 -10.97
N THR A 235 -16.56 1.37 -11.92
CA THR A 235 -16.37 0.03 -12.50
C THR A 235 -14.94 -0.16 -13.01
N LEU A 236 -14.54 -1.41 -13.15
CA LEU A 236 -13.27 -1.86 -13.76
C LEU A 236 -13.52 -2.65 -15.06
N ASP A 237 -14.73 -2.67 -15.62
CA ASP A 237 -15.09 -3.50 -16.75
C ASP A 237 -14.27 -3.25 -18.00
N ASN A 238 -13.91 -1.99 -18.25
CA ASN A 238 -13.11 -1.59 -19.40
C ASN A 238 -11.61 -1.77 -19.18
N PHE A 239 -11.21 -2.16 -17.96
CA PHE A 239 -9.82 -2.38 -17.61
C PHE A 239 -9.50 -3.87 -17.72
N ALA A 240 -8.81 -4.26 -18.77
CA ALA A 240 -8.49 -5.66 -19.07
C ALA A 240 -7.46 -6.22 -18.07
N LEU A 241 -7.88 -6.44 -16.82
CA LEU A 241 -7.06 -6.92 -15.70
C LEU A 241 -6.30 -8.20 -16.07
N SER A 242 -6.92 -9.13 -16.79
CA SER A 242 -6.31 -10.40 -17.20
C SER A 242 -4.97 -10.26 -17.94
N ASN A 243 -4.71 -9.10 -18.54
CA ASN A 243 -3.45 -8.82 -19.22
C ASN A 243 -2.31 -8.42 -18.27
N LEU A 244 -2.63 -8.09 -17.02
CA LEU A 244 -1.66 -7.59 -16.03
C LEU A 244 -1.08 -8.72 -15.18
N THR A 245 -0.56 -9.75 -15.80
CA THR A 245 -0.07 -10.97 -15.12
C THR A 245 1.10 -10.75 -14.15
N SER A 246 1.81 -9.63 -14.28
CA SER A 246 2.91 -9.23 -13.40
C SER A 246 2.46 -8.42 -12.19
N LEU A 247 1.17 -8.03 -12.10
CA LEU A 247 0.67 -7.16 -11.07
C LEU A 247 0.73 -7.84 -9.69
N ARG A 248 1.37 -7.16 -8.74
CA ARG A 248 1.58 -7.62 -7.36
C ARG A 248 0.81 -6.80 -6.34
N TYR A 249 0.63 -5.51 -6.60
CA TYR A 249 -0.03 -4.57 -5.70
C TYR A 249 -1.10 -3.79 -6.46
N LEU A 250 -2.36 -3.94 -6.04
CA LEU A 250 -3.50 -3.22 -6.60
C LEU A 250 -4.23 -2.49 -5.49
N ARG A 251 -4.28 -1.16 -5.58
CA ARG A 251 -5.00 -0.30 -4.65
C ARG A 251 -6.12 0.45 -5.35
N LEU A 252 -7.33 0.25 -4.85
CA LEU A 252 -8.58 0.80 -5.38
C LEU A 252 -9.38 1.52 -4.29
N ASP A 253 -8.75 1.88 -3.17
CA ASP A 253 -9.43 2.41 -2.00
C ASP A 253 -10.14 3.74 -2.27
N HIS A 254 -11.19 4.05 -1.51
CA HIS A 254 -11.90 5.32 -1.61
C HIS A 254 -12.40 5.65 -3.03
N ASN A 255 -13.04 4.68 -3.67
CA ASN A 255 -13.71 4.82 -4.97
C ASN A 255 -15.23 4.60 -4.82
N ARG A 256 -15.93 4.33 -5.92
CA ARG A 256 -17.36 4.05 -5.98
C ARG A 256 -17.64 2.70 -6.63
N ILE A 257 -16.70 1.77 -6.53
CA ILE A 257 -16.74 0.45 -7.17
C ILE A 257 -17.80 -0.40 -6.48
N ARG A 258 -18.68 -1.01 -7.27
CA ARG A 258 -19.77 -1.87 -6.77
C ARG A 258 -19.44 -3.35 -6.82
N TYR A 259 -18.54 -3.75 -7.70
CA TYR A 259 -18.08 -5.13 -7.83
C TYR A 259 -16.65 -5.19 -8.40
N ILE A 260 -15.93 -6.21 -8.03
CA ILE A 260 -14.63 -6.55 -8.62
C ILE A 260 -14.89 -7.60 -9.69
N PRO A 261 -14.40 -7.41 -10.94
CA PRO A 261 -14.65 -8.37 -12.02
C PRO A 261 -13.94 -9.71 -11.78
N ASP A 262 -14.51 -10.78 -12.30
CA ASP A 262 -13.96 -12.13 -12.17
C ASP A 262 -12.55 -12.29 -12.73
N SER A 263 -12.17 -11.46 -13.70
CA SER A 263 -10.80 -11.39 -14.24
C SER A 263 -9.72 -11.05 -13.22
N ILE A 264 -10.09 -10.62 -12.01
CA ILE A 264 -9.15 -10.48 -10.90
C ILE A 264 -8.42 -11.80 -10.60
N GLY A 265 -9.11 -12.93 -10.77
CA GLY A 265 -8.54 -14.26 -10.55
C GLY A 265 -7.42 -14.66 -11.51
N ASP A 266 -7.23 -13.92 -12.60
CA ASP A 266 -6.16 -14.14 -13.57
C ASP A 266 -4.84 -13.45 -13.14
N LEU A 267 -4.87 -12.62 -12.10
CA LEU A 267 -3.71 -11.93 -11.57
C LEU A 267 -2.88 -12.85 -10.66
N HIS A 268 -2.33 -13.90 -11.19
CA HIS A 268 -1.63 -14.96 -10.41
C HIS A 268 -0.39 -14.47 -9.65
N SER A 269 0.08 -13.26 -9.90
CA SER A 269 1.19 -12.63 -9.18
C SER A 269 0.75 -11.70 -8.06
N LEU A 270 -0.56 -11.48 -7.89
CA LEU A 270 -1.09 -10.53 -6.93
C LEU A 270 -0.77 -10.95 -5.49
N ILE A 271 -0.17 -10.02 -4.74
CA ILE A 271 0.22 -10.17 -3.33
C ILE A 271 -0.73 -9.38 -2.43
N SER A 272 -1.12 -8.19 -2.86
CA SER A 272 -1.99 -7.31 -2.07
C SER A 272 -3.09 -6.71 -2.93
N LEU A 273 -4.32 -6.87 -2.46
CA LEU A 273 -5.51 -6.24 -3.00
C LEU A 273 -6.16 -5.38 -1.91
N SER A 274 -6.24 -4.07 -2.15
CA SER A 274 -6.96 -3.15 -1.30
C SER A 274 -8.08 -2.46 -2.08
N CYS A 275 -9.31 -2.60 -1.59
CA CYS A 275 -10.53 -2.04 -2.17
C CYS A 275 -11.46 -1.49 -1.08
N SER A 276 -10.88 -1.00 0.00
CA SER A 276 -11.60 -0.42 1.13
C SER A 276 -12.36 0.86 0.75
N ASN A 277 -13.34 1.23 1.54
CA ASN A 277 -14.10 2.47 1.33
C ASN A 277 -14.67 2.59 -0.09
N ASN A 278 -15.37 1.56 -0.53
CA ASN A 278 -16.07 1.47 -1.80
C ASN A 278 -17.57 1.16 -1.58
N GLN A 279 -18.25 0.69 -2.59
CA GLN A 279 -19.67 0.30 -2.57
C GLN A 279 -19.84 -1.18 -2.95
N LEU A 280 -18.85 -2.03 -2.62
CA LEU A 280 -18.86 -3.44 -2.99
C LEU A 280 -20.02 -4.16 -2.30
N LEU A 281 -20.81 -4.90 -3.08
CA LEU A 281 -21.91 -5.72 -2.60
C LEU A 281 -21.48 -7.18 -2.42
N THR A 282 -20.56 -7.64 -3.27
CA THR A 282 -20.06 -9.01 -3.27
C THR A 282 -18.57 -9.04 -3.58
N LEU A 283 -17.92 -10.13 -3.23
CA LEU A 283 -16.56 -10.46 -3.66
C LEU A 283 -16.60 -11.56 -4.72
N PRO A 284 -15.73 -11.53 -5.75
CA PRO A 284 -15.77 -12.52 -6.82
C PRO A 284 -15.28 -13.90 -6.36
N GLU A 285 -15.94 -14.95 -6.84
CA GLU A 285 -15.54 -16.35 -6.59
C GLU A 285 -14.11 -16.65 -7.08
N ASN A 286 -13.67 -15.96 -8.14
CA ASN A 286 -12.33 -16.16 -8.70
C ASN A 286 -11.18 -15.67 -7.81
N LEU A 287 -11.46 -15.02 -6.66
CA LEU A 287 -10.43 -14.71 -5.64
C LEU A 287 -9.67 -15.97 -5.20
N GLY A 288 -10.33 -17.13 -5.14
CA GLY A 288 -9.70 -18.40 -4.76
C GLY A 288 -8.58 -18.88 -5.69
N ARG A 289 -8.41 -18.26 -6.87
CA ARG A 289 -7.30 -18.52 -7.79
C ARG A 289 -6.00 -17.81 -7.43
N LEU A 290 -6.07 -16.82 -6.54
CA LEU A 290 -4.95 -15.95 -6.17
C LEU A 290 -4.04 -16.61 -5.14
N GLN A 291 -3.21 -17.54 -5.59
CA GLN A 291 -2.37 -18.37 -4.71
C GLN A 291 -1.23 -17.60 -4.01
N LYS A 292 -0.89 -16.40 -4.48
CA LYS A 292 0.14 -15.54 -3.89
C LYS A 292 -0.44 -14.37 -3.10
N LEU A 293 -1.76 -14.25 -3.03
CA LEU A 293 -2.40 -13.18 -2.28
C LEU A 293 -2.10 -13.35 -0.78
N GLU A 294 -1.46 -12.35 -0.19
CA GLU A 294 -1.09 -12.31 1.23
C GLU A 294 -2.00 -11.35 2.02
N MET A 295 -2.48 -10.29 1.37
CA MET A 295 -3.30 -9.26 2.00
C MET A 295 -4.54 -8.97 1.16
N LEU A 296 -5.70 -9.03 1.81
CA LEU A 296 -7.00 -8.65 1.26
C LEU A 296 -7.68 -7.66 2.20
N ASP A 297 -7.83 -6.42 1.74
CA ASP A 297 -8.54 -5.37 2.49
C ASP A 297 -9.76 -4.89 1.70
N ALA A 298 -10.94 -5.11 2.24
CA ALA A 298 -12.22 -4.65 1.72
C ALA A 298 -13.08 -4.01 2.82
N HIS A 299 -12.44 -3.39 3.83
CA HIS A 299 -13.19 -2.75 4.91
C HIS A 299 -14.04 -1.58 4.40
N ASN A 300 -15.07 -1.24 5.16
CA ASN A 300 -15.99 -0.15 4.86
C ASN A 300 -16.59 -0.26 3.44
N ASN A 301 -17.32 -1.35 3.23
CA ASN A 301 -18.10 -1.65 2.04
C ASN A 301 -19.51 -2.12 2.43
N SER A 302 -20.24 -2.76 1.54
CA SER A 302 -21.55 -3.35 1.78
C SER A 302 -21.59 -4.85 1.44
N VAL A 303 -20.47 -5.54 1.63
CA VAL A 303 -20.36 -6.97 1.33
C VAL A 303 -21.20 -7.76 2.32
N GLU A 304 -22.04 -8.67 1.79
CA GLU A 304 -22.96 -9.48 2.59
C GLU A 304 -22.42 -10.89 2.88
N ASP A 305 -21.66 -11.45 1.92
CA ASP A 305 -21.16 -12.81 1.98
C ASP A 305 -19.68 -12.92 1.64
N ILE A 306 -18.98 -13.85 2.28
CA ILE A 306 -17.60 -14.22 1.92
C ILE A 306 -17.66 -15.46 1.02
N PRO A 307 -17.07 -15.38 -0.21
CA PRO A 307 -17.13 -16.49 -1.15
C PRO A 307 -16.44 -17.75 -0.63
N ALA A 308 -17.02 -18.91 -0.88
CA ALA A 308 -16.46 -20.19 -0.44
C ALA A 308 -15.05 -20.45 -0.98
N THR A 309 -14.74 -19.94 -2.15
CA THR A 309 -13.44 -20.13 -2.80
C THR A 309 -12.28 -19.47 -2.10
N ILE A 310 -12.53 -18.52 -1.18
CA ILE A 310 -11.47 -17.87 -0.38
C ILE A 310 -10.63 -18.90 0.42
N TRP A 311 -11.26 -20.04 0.76
CA TRP A 311 -10.58 -21.13 1.47
C TRP A 311 -9.39 -21.72 0.68
N ASN A 312 -9.32 -21.48 -0.62
CA ASN A 312 -8.25 -21.95 -1.50
C ASN A 312 -7.01 -21.01 -1.52
N CYS A 313 -7.10 -19.82 -0.92
CA CYS A 313 -6.01 -18.84 -0.90
C CYS A 313 -4.90 -19.30 0.07
N ALA A 314 -3.90 -19.99 -0.43
CA ALA A 314 -2.88 -20.64 0.38
C ALA A 314 -1.87 -19.70 1.04
N SER A 315 -1.70 -18.49 0.54
CA SER A 315 -0.73 -17.51 1.07
C SER A 315 -1.40 -16.37 1.85
N LEU A 316 -2.73 -16.35 1.95
CA LEU A 316 -3.45 -15.24 2.54
C LEU A 316 -3.25 -15.23 4.07
N THR A 317 -2.57 -14.19 4.56
CA THR A 317 -2.22 -14.00 5.97
C THR A 317 -3.07 -12.94 6.65
N HIS A 318 -3.55 -11.95 5.91
CA HIS A 318 -4.29 -10.81 6.44
C HIS A 318 -5.60 -10.59 5.67
N ILE A 319 -6.72 -10.62 6.40
CA ILE A 319 -8.04 -10.26 5.90
C ILE A 319 -8.62 -9.14 6.77
N ASN A 320 -9.03 -8.06 6.12
CA ASN A 320 -9.79 -6.99 6.77
C ASN A 320 -11.12 -6.75 6.04
N PHE A 321 -12.20 -7.15 6.68
CA PHE A 321 -13.57 -6.94 6.24
C PHE A 321 -14.39 -6.14 7.27
N THR A 322 -13.73 -5.37 8.12
CA THR A 322 -14.38 -4.49 9.10
C THR A 322 -15.39 -3.55 8.43
N SER A 323 -16.49 -3.25 9.11
CA SER A 323 -17.54 -2.32 8.64
C SER A 323 -18.11 -2.73 7.28
N ASN A 324 -18.71 -3.91 7.25
CA ASN A 324 -19.48 -4.46 6.12
C ASN A 324 -20.85 -4.95 6.60
N LEU A 325 -21.55 -5.74 5.80
CA LEU A 325 -22.83 -6.34 6.10
C LEU A 325 -22.76 -7.88 6.19
N ILE A 326 -21.55 -8.41 6.41
CA ILE A 326 -21.28 -9.84 6.34
C ILE A 326 -22.05 -10.56 7.44
N HIS A 327 -22.87 -11.52 7.03
CA HIS A 327 -23.63 -12.40 7.90
C HIS A 327 -23.35 -13.88 7.63
N THR A 328 -22.69 -14.21 6.49
CA THR A 328 -22.37 -15.58 6.11
C THR A 328 -20.91 -15.73 5.71
N TRP A 329 -20.26 -16.77 6.23
CA TRP A 329 -19.02 -17.30 5.71
C TRP A 329 -19.27 -18.71 5.22
N HIS A 330 -19.19 -18.91 3.92
CA HIS A 330 -19.51 -20.21 3.31
C HIS A 330 -18.47 -21.28 3.66
N GLU A 331 -18.92 -22.51 3.84
CA GLU A 331 -18.05 -23.67 4.04
C GLU A 331 -17.08 -23.87 2.85
N PRO A 332 -15.92 -24.49 3.08
CA PRO A 332 -14.99 -24.82 1.99
C PRO A 332 -15.67 -25.61 0.89
N PRO A 333 -15.34 -25.37 -0.40
CA PRO A 333 -15.95 -26.10 -1.52
C PRO A 333 -15.75 -27.61 -1.40
N ALA A 334 -16.77 -28.39 -1.77
CA ALA A 334 -16.70 -29.84 -1.83
C ALA A 334 -15.57 -30.30 -2.79
N GLY A 335 -14.61 -31.03 -2.29
CA GLY A 335 -13.38 -31.41 -3.02
C GLY A 335 -12.11 -30.99 -2.29
N THR A 336 -12.19 -29.95 -1.43
CA THR A 336 -11.18 -29.66 -0.40
C THR A 336 -11.59 -30.27 0.94
N SER A 337 -12.83 -30.75 1.06
CA SER A 337 -13.51 -31.14 2.30
C SER A 337 -13.92 -32.60 2.37
N ASP A 338 -13.39 -33.51 1.55
CA ASP A 338 -13.73 -34.95 1.66
C ASP A 338 -13.47 -35.54 3.05
N SER A 339 -13.28 -34.66 4.01
CA SER A 339 -12.83 -35.03 5.32
C SER A 339 -13.16 -34.07 6.48
N LEU A 340 -14.00 -33.07 6.31
CA LEU A 340 -14.54 -32.38 7.45
C LEU A 340 -15.56 -33.30 8.17
N PRO A 341 -15.40 -33.60 9.46
CA PRO A 341 -16.46 -34.22 10.21
C PRO A 341 -17.68 -33.29 10.16
N SER A 342 -18.80 -33.80 9.66
CA SER A 342 -20.03 -33.04 9.50
C SER A 342 -20.36 -32.27 10.79
N LEU A 343 -20.17 -30.96 10.77
CA LEU A 343 -20.65 -30.03 11.79
C LEU A 343 -22.15 -29.77 11.58
N ARG A 344 -22.93 -30.82 11.40
CA ARG A 344 -24.40 -30.71 11.45
C ARG A 344 -24.81 -30.66 12.91
N SER A 345 -25.53 -29.61 13.23
CA SER A 345 -26.20 -29.38 14.50
C SER A 345 -26.82 -30.64 15.05
N GLY A 346 -26.50 -30.97 16.30
CA GLY A 346 -27.33 -31.72 17.19
C GLY A 346 -27.71 -33.13 16.77
N SER A 347 -26.78 -34.08 16.80
CA SER A 347 -27.07 -35.48 17.06
C SER A 347 -25.91 -36.12 17.81
N ILE A 348 -26.13 -36.35 19.09
CA ILE A 348 -25.28 -37.21 19.90
C ILE A 348 -25.35 -38.61 19.30
N VAL A 349 -24.38 -39.00 18.47
CA VAL A 349 -24.18 -40.39 18.12
C VAL A 349 -23.25 -41.01 19.13
N SER A 350 -23.81 -41.76 20.03
CA SER A 350 -23.10 -42.62 20.96
C SER A 350 -22.19 -43.57 20.21
N ILE A 351 -20.88 -43.43 20.48
CA ILE A 351 -19.86 -44.37 20.03
C ILE A 351 -20.07 -45.70 20.79
N ARG A 352 -20.70 -46.66 20.14
CA ARG A 352 -20.67 -48.03 20.59
C ARG A 352 -19.29 -48.60 20.38
N LYS A 353 -18.63 -49.05 21.47
CA LYS A 353 -17.45 -49.90 21.45
C LYS A 353 -17.71 -51.14 20.60
N ALA A 354 -16.93 -51.32 19.56
CA ALA A 354 -16.70 -52.64 19.01
C ALA A 354 -15.24 -52.98 19.17
N SER A 355 -14.99 -53.92 20.12
CA SER A 355 -13.74 -54.65 20.24
C SER A 355 -13.66 -55.67 19.11
N THR A 356 -12.58 -55.76 18.39
CA THR A 356 -11.73 -56.97 18.24
C THR A 356 -10.78 -56.83 17.04
N ALA A 357 -9.55 -57.07 17.38
CA ALA A 357 -8.47 -57.74 16.62
C ALA A 357 -8.02 -57.22 15.24
N GLY A 358 -6.82 -56.67 15.23
CA GLY A 358 -5.74 -57.11 14.33
C GLY A 358 -5.74 -56.55 12.91
N SER A 359 -5.07 -55.46 12.73
CA SER A 359 -3.96 -55.39 11.77
C SER A 359 -3.42 -53.92 11.75
N VAL A 360 -2.12 -53.87 11.85
CA VAL A 360 -1.28 -52.72 11.59
C VAL A 360 -1.54 -52.26 10.16
N LEU A 361 -1.96 -51.04 9.96
CA LEU A 361 -1.59 -50.23 8.81
C LEU A 361 -1.78 -48.77 9.12
N ASN A 362 -0.75 -48.07 8.86
CA ASN A 362 -0.48 -46.64 8.96
C ASN A 362 -1.50 -45.75 8.31
N ASP A 363 -1.40 -44.49 8.72
CA ASP A 363 -1.91 -43.26 8.12
C ASP A 363 -3.40 -43.02 8.24
N LEU A 364 -3.73 -42.58 9.41
CA LEU A 364 -4.77 -41.59 9.55
C LEU A 364 -4.16 -40.20 9.21
N SER A 365 -3.98 -39.95 7.93
CA SER A 365 -3.94 -38.58 7.46
C SER A 365 -5.28 -37.94 7.85
N SER A 366 -5.23 -37.07 8.85
CA SER A 366 -6.33 -36.14 9.10
C SER A 366 -6.71 -35.52 7.77
N PRO A 367 -7.98 -35.38 7.48
CA PRO A 367 -8.40 -34.74 6.26
C PRO A 367 -7.71 -33.39 6.08
N PRO A 368 -7.21 -33.06 4.89
CA PRO A 368 -6.53 -31.79 4.69
C PRO A 368 -7.53 -30.66 4.94
N CYS A 369 -7.28 -29.86 6.00
CA CYS A 369 -7.96 -28.60 6.19
C CYS A 369 -7.70 -27.70 4.97
N PRO A 370 -8.65 -26.83 4.61
CA PRO A 370 -8.46 -25.94 3.48
C PRO A 370 -7.22 -25.07 3.67
N PRO A 371 -6.50 -24.71 2.60
CA PRO A 371 -5.22 -23.99 2.68
C PRO A 371 -5.24 -22.75 3.56
N LEU A 372 -6.30 -21.94 3.48
CA LEU A 372 -6.47 -20.74 4.28
C LEU A 372 -6.39 -21.00 5.80
N ALA A 373 -6.85 -22.17 6.26
CA ALA A 373 -6.81 -22.52 7.68
C ALA A 373 -5.38 -22.57 8.27
N TYR A 374 -4.39 -22.78 7.42
CA TYR A 374 -2.97 -22.86 7.79
C TYR A 374 -2.14 -21.63 7.44
N SER A 375 -2.75 -20.60 6.85
CA SER A 375 -2.03 -19.39 6.44
C SER A 375 -2.52 -18.12 7.14
N LEU A 376 -3.80 -18.06 7.54
CA LEU A 376 -4.40 -16.83 8.05
C LEU A 376 -3.89 -16.49 9.45
N GLU A 377 -3.25 -15.33 9.59
CA GLU A 377 -2.69 -14.83 10.84
C GLU A 377 -3.56 -13.73 11.48
N ARG A 378 -4.20 -12.90 10.67
CA ARG A 378 -4.98 -11.76 11.13
C ARG A 378 -6.32 -11.67 10.42
N LEU A 379 -7.39 -11.66 11.20
CA LEU A 379 -8.76 -11.62 10.70
C LEU A 379 -9.55 -10.50 11.40
N PHE A 380 -9.97 -9.52 10.64
CA PHE A 380 -10.81 -8.42 11.10
C PHE A 380 -12.19 -8.49 10.46
N LEU A 381 -13.20 -8.80 11.29
CA LEU A 381 -14.61 -8.91 10.95
C LEU A 381 -15.48 -8.01 11.85
N GLY A 382 -14.87 -7.02 12.49
CA GLY A 382 -15.60 -6.07 13.34
C GLY A 382 -16.66 -5.29 12.56
N GLU A 383 -17.71 -4.83 13.25
CA GLU A 383 -18.79 -4.02 12.65
C GLU A 383 -19.44 -4.71 11.44
N ASN A 384 -19.91 -5.94 11.65
CA ASN A 384 -20.64 -6.74 10.68
C ASN A 384 -21.93 -7.29 11.27
N LYS A 385 -22.57 -8.26 10.64
CA LYS A 385 -23.79 -8.94 11.08
C LYS A 385 -23.55 -10.42 11.38
N PHE A 386 -22.36 -10.77 11.82
CA PHE A 386 -21.99 -12.14 12.13
C PHE A 386 -22.81 -12.63 13.34
N GLY A 387 -23.57 -13.71 13.15
CA GLY A 387 -24.24 -14.47 14.20
C GLY A 387 -23.48 -15.72 14.58
N ASP A 388 -24.12 -16.57 15.43
CA ASP A 388 -23.47 -17.75 15.97
C ASP A 388 -23.22 -18.87 14.95
N GLU A 389 -23.99 -18.87 13.85
CA GLU A 389 -24.03 -19.96 12.86
C GLU A 389 -22.68 -20.29 12.22
N ASN A 390 -21.87 -19.28 11.97
CA ASN A 390 -20.61 -19.43 11.21
C ASN A 390 -19.35 -19.43 12.07
N LEU A 391 -19.50 -19.26 13.39
CA LEU A 391 -18.34 -19.15 14.28
C LEU A 391 -17.51 -20.43 14.38
N SER A 392 -18.14 -21.59 14.17
CA SER A 392 -17.46 -22.88 14.16
C SER A 392 -16.35 -22.96 13.08
N LEU A 393 -16.56 -22.29 11.95
CA LEU A 393 -15.57 -22.24 10.86
C LEU A 393 -14.32 -21.44 11.25
N LEU A 394 -14.48 -20.39 12.07
CA LEU A 394 -13.36 -19.57 12.55
C LEU A 394 -12.43 -20.38 13.48
N GLY A 395 -12.96 -21.38 14.15
CA GLY A 395 -12.17 -22.32 14.96
C GLY A 395 -11.22 -23.23 14.15
N LEU A 396 -11.26 -23.20 12.81
CA LEU A 396 -10.36 -23.96 11.95
C LEU A 396 -9.00 -23.30 11.76
N PHE A 397 -8.86 -22.00 12.03
CA PHE A 397 -7.64 -21.23 11.78
C PHE A 397 -6.55 -21.52 12.82
N THR A 398 -5.57 -22.33 12.48
CA THR A 398 -4.49 -22.74 13.40
C THR A 398 -3.36 -21.71 13.55
N GLU A 399 -3.21 -20.82 12.58
CA GLU A 399 -2.15 -19.80 12.57
C GLU A 399 -2.63 -18.42 13.04
N LEU A 400 -3.87 -18.30 13.49
CA LEU A 400 -4.46 -17.01 13.82
C LEU A 400 -3.84 -16.40 15.08
N HIS A 401 -3.33 -15.16 14.95
CA HIS A 401 -2.77 -14.35 16.02
C HIS A 401 -3.74 -13.26 16.48
N VAL A 402 -4.49 -12.67 15.55
CA VAL A 402 -5.45 -11.59 15.84
C VAL A 402 -6.81 -11.94 15.25
N LEU A 403 -7.83 -11.91 16.10
CA LEU A 403 -9.23 -12.08 15.72
C LEU A 403 -10.07 -10.93 16.26
N ASN A 404 -10.65 -10.14 15.36
CA ASN A 404 -11.59 -9.07 15.72
C ASN A 404 -12.99 -9.40 15.21
N LEU A 405 -13.90 -9.64 16.14
CA LEU A 405 -15.33 -9.88 15.95
C LEU A 405 -16.20 -8.84 16.69
N SER A 406 -15.61 -7.70 17.07
CA SER A 406 -16.34 -6.65 17.80
C SER A 406 -17.50 -6.09 16.99
N PHE A 407 -18.55 -5.68 17.68
CA PHE A 407 -19.75 -5.06 17.08
C PHE A 407 -20.41 -5.93 16.01
N ASN A 408 -20.72 -7.17 16.41
CA ASN A 408 -21.48 -8.15 15.63
C ASN A 408 -22.76 -8.57 16.40
N GLU A 409 -23.45 -9.60 15.93
CA GLU A 409 -24.70 -10.10 16.53
C GLU A 409 -24.51 -11.41 17.30
N ILE A 410 -23.29 -11.67 17.79
CA ILE A 410 -22.90 -12.92 18.45
C ILE A 410 -23.53 -13.01 19.83
N GLN A 411 -24.22 -14.10 20.09
CA GLN A 411 -24.85 -14.39 21.37
C GLN A 411 -24.11 -15.47 22.17
N GLU A 412 -23.57 -16.46 21.48
CA GLU A 412 -22.81 -17.57 22.06
C GLU A 412 -21.63 -17.96 21.21
N LEU A 413 -20.52 -18.33 21.85
CA LEU A 413 -19.37 -18.95 21.17
C LEU A 413 -19.57 -20.48 21.22
N PRO A 414 -19.63 -21.16 20.06
CA PRO A 414 -19.89 -22.60 20.06
C PRO A 414 -18.73 -23.38 20.66
N PRO A 415 -18.94 -24.34 21.57
CA PRO A 415 -17.87 -25.27 21.93
C PRO A 415 -17.54 -26.17 20.73
N PRO A 416 -16.29 -26.41 20.36
CA PRO A 416 -15.00 -26.07 20.97
C PRO A 416 -14.27 -24.92 20.27
N PHE A 417 -14.83 -23.71 20.27
CA PHE A 417 -14.31 -22.55 19.53
C PHE A 417 -12.82 -22.31 19.69
N PHE A 418 -12.29 -22.42 20.91
CA PHE A 418 -10.88 -22.11 21.20
C PHE A 418 -9.90 -23.25 20.90
N ARG A 419 -10.37 -24.45 20.55
CA ARG A 419 -9.53 -25.65 20.47
C ARG A 419 -8.26 -25.51 19.62
N ASN A 420 -8.38 -24.90 18.46
CA ASN A 420 -7.28 -24.80 17.48
C ASN A 420 -6.62 -23.41 17.48
N LEU A 421 -7.19 -22.42 18.17
CA LEU A 421 -6.69 -21.04 18.18
C LEU A 421 -5.50 -20.86 19.13
N THR A 422 -4.56 -21.80 19.14
CA THR A 422 -3.45 -21.88 20.10
C THR A 422 -2.40 -20.78 19.95
N LYS A 423 -2.35 -20.10 18.79
CA LYS A 423 -1.44 -18.99 18.51
C LYS A 423 -2.08 -17.63 18.76
N LEU A 424 -3.35 -17.58 19.16
CA LEU A 424 -4.09 -16.33 19.33
C LEU A 424 -3.45 -15.45 20.41
N GLU A 425 -3.15 -14.22 20.06
CA GLU A 425 -2.57 -13.19 20.92
C GLU A 425 -3.58 -12.11 21.27
N GLU A 426 -4.47 -11.77 20.34
CA GLU A 426 -5.46 -10.72 20.51
C GLU A 426 -6.84 -11.20 20.07
N LEU A 427 -7.83 -11.07 20.97
CA LEU A 427 -9.22 -11.41 20.73
C LEU A 427 -10.13 -10.24 21.11
N TYR A 428 -10.84 -9.72 20.12
CA TYR A 428 -11.78 -8.61 20.29
C TYR A 428 -13.20 -9.10 20.03
N LEU A 429 -14.04 -9.05 21.07
CA LEU A 429 -15.45 -9.46 21.07
C LEU A 429 -16.37 -8.38 21.62
N SER A 430 -15.89 -7.15 21.71
CA SER A 430 -16.64 -6.00 22.24
C SER A 430 -17.94 -5.75 21.48
N GLY A 431 -18.95 -5.22 22.16
CA GLY A 431 -20.18 -4.77 21.48
C GLY A 431 -21.03 -5.90 20.85
N ASN A 432 -20.97 -7.10 21.40
CA ASN A 432 -21.82 -8.23 21.01
C ASN A 432 -22.96 -8.47 22.01
N SER A 433 -23.58 -9.64 21.99
CA SER A 433 -24.64 -10.04 22.94
C SER A 433 -24.26 -11.26 23.77
N LEU A 434 -22.97 -11.50 23.98
CA LEU A 434 -22.45 -12.66 24.68
C LEU A 434 -22.96 -12.70 26.12
N SER A 435 -23.59 -13.81 26.52
CA SER A 435 -24.05 -14.06 27.88
C SER A 435 -23.03 -14.82 28.72
N THR A 436 -22.21 -15.64 28.09
CA THR A 436 -21.20 -16.49 28.72
C THR A 436 -19.97 -16.64 27.83
N ILE A 437 -18.83 -17.05 28.41
CA ILE A 437 -17.62 -17.46 27.71
C ILE A 437 -17.46 -18.97 27.91
N PRO A 438 -17.28 -19.77 26.83
CA PRO A 438 -17.05 -21.20 26.99
C PRO A 438 -15.73 -21.46 27.72
N THR A 439 -15.76 -22.36 28.69
CA THR A 439 -14.56 -22.72 29.47
C THR A 439 -13.70 -23.79 28.81
N GLU A 440 -14.32 -24.54 27.90
CA GLU A 440 -13.63 -25.58 27.16
C GLU A 440 -12.47 -25.01 26.34
N ASP A 441 -11.33 -25.66 26.44
CA ASP A 441 -10.14 -25.31 25.67
C ASP A 441 -9.53 -23.91 25.95
N LEU A 442 -10.05 -23.11 26.92
CA LEU A 442 -9.44 -21.81 27.30
C LEU A 442 -7.97 -21.96 27.73
N HIS A 443 -7.62 -23.07 28.36
CA HIS A 443 -6.25 -23.37 28.78
C HIS A 443 -5.26 -23.49 27.62
N ARG A 444 -5.74 -23.64 26.40
CA ARG A 444 -4.92 -23.73 25.19
C ARG A 444 -4.49 -22.35 24.65
N LEU A 445 -5.14 -21.28 25.11
CA LEU A 445 -4.82 -19.90 24.71
C LEU A 445 -3.58 -19.38 25.44
N THR A 446 -2.47 -20.08 25.33
CA THR A 446 -1.23 -19.81 26.09
C THR A 446 -0.49 -18.55 25.64
N ARG A 447 -0.91 -17.94 24.54
CA ARG A 447 -0.32 -16.72 23.99
C ARG A 447 -1.24 -15.51 24.05
N LEU A 448 -2.50 -15.67 24.52
CA LEU A 448 -3.48 -14.59 24.54
C LEU A 448 -3.03 -13.48 25.50
N GLN A 449 -2.82 -12.27 24.95
CA GLN A 449 -2.38 -11.09 25.67
C GLN A 449 -3.51 -10.06 25.85
N VAL A 450 -4.38 -9.96 24.86
CA VAL A 450 -5.47 -8.98 24.83
C VAL A 450 -6.80 -9.68 24.64
N LEU A 451 -7.74 -9.41 25.56
CA LEU A 451 -9.10 -9.90 25.48
C LEU A 451 -10.08 -8.77 25.80
N PHE A 452 -10.83 -8.32 24.78
CA PHE A 452 -11.84 -7.29 24.95
C PHE A 452 -13.25 -7.89 24.83
N LEU A 453 -14.01 -7.75 25.90
CA LEU A 453 -15.38 -8.29 26.09
C LEU A 453 -16.37 -7.19 26.48
N ASN A 454 -15.96 -5.94 26.47
CA ASN A 454 -16.79 -4.82 26.88
C ASN A 454 -18.05 -4.67 25.99
N GLY A 455 -19.14 -4.16 26.57
CA GLY A 455 -20.40 -3.96 25.83
C GLY A 455 -21.13 -5.27 25.46
N ASN A 456 -21.06 -6.29 26.32
CA ASN A 456 -21.75 -7.55 26.17
C ASN A 456 -22.84 -7.74 27.27
N LYS A 457 -23.36 -8.94 27.41
CA LYS A 457 -24.38 -9.32 28.40
C LYS A 457 -23.83 -10.32 29.43
N LEU A 458 -22.55 -10.34 29.69
CA LEU A 458 -21.91 -11.26 30.61
C LEU A 458 -22.40 -11.03 32.03
N GLN A 459 -22.84 -12.10 32.69
CA GLN A 459 -23.25 -12.07 34.08
C GLN A 459 -22.14 -12.50 35.04
N THR A 460 -21.23 -13.33 34.59
CA THR A 460 -20.08 -13.84 35.33
C THR A 460 -18.88 -14.00 34.39
N LEU A 461 -17.70 -14.03 34.97
CA LEU A 461 -16.46 -14.41 34.26
C LEU A 461 -16.05 -15.80 34.73
N PRO A 462 -15.70 -16.71 33.80
CA PRO A 462 -15.22 -18.04 34.18
C PRO A 462 -13.88 -17.96 34.87
N GLN A 463 -13.67 -18.77 35.92
CA GLN A 463 -12.40 -18.84 36.66
C GLN A 463 -11.21 -19.24 35.76
N GLU A 464 -11.49 -19.97 34.71
CA GLU A 464 -10.53 -20.43 33.72
C GLU A 464 -9.81 -19.28 33.01
N LEU A 465 -10.43 -18.11 32.86
CA LEU A 465 -9.76 -16.90 32.33
C LEU A 465 -8.60 -16.46 33.21
N GLY A 466 -8.70 -16.61 34.52
CA GLY A 466 -7.62 -16.30 35.46
C GLY A 466 -6.41 -17.24 35.35
N LYS A 467 -6.55 -18.36 34.64
CA LYS A 467 -5.45 -19.31 34.41
C LYS A 467 -4.62 -18.97 33.16
N ILE A 468 -5.06 -18.01 32.35
CA ILE A 468 -4.32 -17.55 31.15
C ILE A 468 -3.20 -16.60 31.59
N GLN A 469 -2.02 -17.16 31.86
CA GLN A 469 -0.88 -16.42 32.41
C GLN A 469 -0.31 -15.34 31.47
N SER A 470 -0.59 -15.43 30.17
CA SER A 470 -0.15 -14.48 29.16
C SER A 470 -1.04 -13.22 29.08
N LEU A 471 -2.22 -13.23 29.69
CA LEU A 471 -3.20 -12.16 29.56
C LEU A 471 -2.70 -10.86 30.23
N ALA A 472 -2.48 -9.82 29.41
CA ALA A 472 -1.96 -8.54 29.83
C ALA A 472 -3.03 -7.43 29.86
N ALA A 473 -4.05 -7.53 29.01
CA ALA A 473 -5.15 -6.57 28.93
C ALA A 473 -6.49 -7.29 28.85
N LEU A 474 -7.40 -6.95 29.76
CA LEU A 474 -8.77 -7.46 29.81
C LEU A 474 -9.73 -6.27 29.96
N ASP A 475 -10.66 -6.12 29.01
CA ASP A 475 -11.74 -5.15 29.13
C ASP A 475 -13.09 -5.88 29.20
N VAL A 476 -13.80 -5.71 30.32
CA VAL A 476 -15.12 -6.27 30.59
C VAL A 476 -16.16 -5.18 30.92
N GLY A 477 -15.84 -3.94 30.63
CA GLY A 477 -16.71 -2.80 30.88
C GLY A 477 -18.07 -2.95 30.19
N SER A 478 -19.06 -2.23 30.67
CA SER A 478 -20.44 -2.25 30.09
C SER A 478 -21.03 -3.64 29.90
N ASN A 479 -20.85 -4.51 30.89
CA ASN A 479 -21.51 -5.81 31.02
C ASN A 479 -22.51 -5.79 32.20
N VAL A 480 -23.23 -6.91 32.45
CA VAL A 480 -24.18 -7.06 33.53
C VAL A 480 -23.66 -7.97 34.64
N LEU A 481 -22.36 -7.88 34.92
CA LEU A 481 -21.70 -8.71 35.92
C LEU A 481 -22.39 -8.59 37.28
N ARG A 482 -22.78 -9.70 37.88
CA ARG A 482 -23.38 -9.79 39.18
C ARG A 482 -22.35 -10.26 40.19
N TYR A 483 -22.15 -9.49 41.24
CA TYR A 483 -21.38 -9.94 42.39
C TYR A 483 -22.19 -10.99 43.15
N ASN A 484 -21.64 -12.17 43.29
CA ASN A 484 -22.23 -13.16 44.18
C ASN A 484 -21.83 -12.82 45.61
N ILE A 485 -22.67 -12.09 46.34
CA ILE A 485 -22.41 -11.60 47.71
C ILE A 485 -22.14 -12.76 48.69
N ASN A 486 -22.47 -14.01 48.32
CA ASN A 486 -22.35 -15.18 49.21
C ASN A 486 -20.95 -15.78 49.30
N ASN A 487 -19.97 -15.30 48.51
CA ASN A 487 -18.58 -15.80 48.52
C ASN A 487 -17.52 -14.77 48.88
N TRP A 488 -17.87 -13.73 49.64
CA TRP A 488 -16.91 -12.79 50.18
C TRP A 488 -16.31 -13.32 51.50
N GLU A 489 -15.36 -14.23 51.45
CA GLU A 489 -14.36 -14.36 52.48
C GLU A 489 -13.35 -13.25 52.25
N PHE A 490 -13.49 -12.14 52.96
CA PHE A 490 -12.51 -11.08 53.03
C PHE A 490 -11.27 -11.61 53.78
N ASP A 491 -10.25 -11.96 53.06
CA ASP A 491 -8.93 -12.15 53.64
C ASP A 491 -8.23 -10.79 53.74
N TRP A 492 -8.33 -10.19 54.95
CA TRP A 492 -7.73 -8.89 55.29
C TRP A 492 -6.23 -9.07 55.61
N ASN A 493 -5.44 -9.66 54.77
CA ASN A 493 -3.99 -9.68 54.90
C ASN A 493 -3.33 -8.96 53.73
N TRP A 494 -3.18 -7.64 53.92
CA TRP A 494 -2.26 -6.80 53.16
C TRP A 494 -1.18 -6.31 54.11
#